data_ec3a69f2d661eeace85256de188348d8
#
_entry.id   ec3a69f2d661eeace85256de188348d8
#
_cell.length_a   1.000
_cell.length_b   1.000
_cell.length_c   1.000
_cell.angle_alpha   90.00
_cell.angle_beta   90.00
_cell.angle_gamma   90.00
#
_symmetry.space_group_name_H-M   'P 1'
#
loop_
_entity.id
_entity.type
_entity.pdbx_description
1 polymer ?
#
loop_
_entity_poly.entity_id
_entity_poly.type
_entity_poly.pdbx_seq_one_letter_code
_entity_poly.pdbx_strand_id
1 'polypeptide(L)'
;MKNGFKISVVIPANPAEIYEAWLSTRGHTSMTGSAARVSGKVGRRFTAWDGYIFGRTLELEPDQRIVQAWRTSEFPVEAPDSRLEVLLEKVENGTNVTLTHTGLPPDSASSYKQGWKDFYFTPMKDYFGK
;
A
#
# COMPACT_ATOMS: atom_id res chain seq x y z
N MET A 1 17.10 -6.16 -5.58
CA MET A 1 16.62 -6.62 -4.27
C MET A 1 15.97 -7.99 -4.43
N LYS A 2 16.47 -8.96 -3.72
CA LYS A 2 15.95 -10.32 -3.81
C LYS A 2 14.62 -10.43 -3.07
N ASN A 3 13.61 -11.02 -3.72
CA ASN A 3 12.27 -11.20 -3.16
C ASN A 3 11.63 -9.87 -2.73
N GLY A 4 11.93 -8.80 -3.45
CA GLY A 4 11.35 -7.51 -3.17
C GLY A 4 11.59 -6.52 -4.30
N PHE A 5 11.13 -5.29 -4.09
CA PHE A 5 11.28 -4.22 -5.09
C PHE A 5 11.02 -2.86 -4.45
N LYS A 6 11.37 -1.82 -5.19
CA LYS A 6 11.11 -0.43 -4.80
C LYS A 6 10.59 0.29 -6.05
N ILE A 7 9.40 0.86 -5.95
CA ILE A 7 8.77 1.58 -7.06
C ILE A 7 8.18 2.88 -6.54
N SER A 8 8.03 3.86 -7.43
CA SER A 8 7.44 5.14 -7.03
C SER A 8 6.56 5.71 -8.13
N VAL A 9 5.68 6.63 -7.72
CA VAL A 9 4.77 7.33 -8.62
C VAL A 9 4.43 8.67 -8.00
N VAL A 10 4.17 9.68 -8.84
CA VAL A 10 3.67 10.97 -8.35
C VAL A 10 2.14 10.95 -8.44
N ILE A 11 1.51 11.19 -7.30
CA ILE A 11 0.05 11.25 -7.17
C ILE A 11 -0.36 12.71 -6.98
N PRO A 12 -1.36 13.22 -7.72
CA PRO A 12 -1.76 14.63 -7.64
C PRO A 12 -2.64 14.94 -6.42
N ALA A 13 -2.06 14.76 -5.24
CA ALA A 13 -2.72 15.03 -3.96
C ALA A 13 -1.66 15.32 -2.91
N ASN A 14 -2.05 15.95 -1.81
CA ASN A 14 -1.12 16.22 -0.71
C ASN A 14 -0.81 14.94 0.06
N PRO A 15 0.37 14.84 0.70
CA PRO A 15 0.69 13.67 1.53
C PRO A 15 -0.37 13.35 2.58
N ALA A 16 -0.95 14.36 3.21
CA ALA A 16 -2.00 14.16 4.21
C ALA A 16 -3.23 13.47 3.63
N GLU A 17 -3.65 13.85 2.44
CA GLU A 17 -4.81 13.24 1.79
C GLU A 17 -4.57 11.76 1.48
N ILE A 18 -3.38 11.45 0.98
CA ILE A 18 -3.02 10.07 0.64
C ILE A 18 -2.88 9.22 1.90
N TYR A 19 -2.24 9.78 2.92
CA TYR A 19 -2.06 9.10 4.21
C TYR A 19 -3.42 8.75 4.82
N GLU A 20 -4.33 9.72 4.88
CA GLU A 20 -5.67 9.50 5.43
C GLU A 20 -6.47 8.48 4.62
N ALA A 21 -6.41 8.57 3.28
CA ALA A 21 -7.12 7.62 2.42
C ALA A 21 -6.60 6.21 2.61
N TRP A 22 -5.29 6.04 2.69
CA TRP A 22 -4.69 4.72 2.88
C TRP A 22 -5.15 4.08 4.19
N LEU A 23 -5.27 4.88 5.25
CA LEU A 23 -5.53 4.39 6.60
C LEU A 23 -6.99 4.49 7.04
N SER A 24 -7.91 4.75 6.13
CA SER A 24 -9.34 4.70 6.45
C SER A 24 -10.05 3.70 5.56
N THR A 25 -11.05 3.04 6.12
CA THR A 25 -11.87 2.08 5.37
C THR A 25 -12.52 2.75 4.16
N ARG A 26 -13.13 3.90 4.38
CA ARG A 26 -13.80 4.63 3.30
C ARG A 26 -12.83 5.11 2.23
N GLY A 27 -11.71 5.70 2.64
CA GLY A 27 -10.72 6.24 1.72
C GLY A 27 -10.04 5.15 0.91
N HIS A 28 -9.62 4.09 1.56
CA HIS A 28 -8.94 2.99 0.87
C HIS A 28 -9.90 2.31 -0.13
N THR A 29 -11.14 2.07 0.27
CA THR A 29 -12.16 1.50 -0.59
C THR A 29 -12.41 2.40 -1.82
N SER A 30 -12.55 3.71 -1.59
CA SER A 30 -12.80 4.66 -2.68
C SER A 30 -11.62 4.78 -3.62
N MET A 31 -10.41 4.80 -3.07
CA MET A 31 -9.18 4.98 -3.83
C MET A 31 -8.87 3.80 -4.75
N THR A 32 -9.17 2.59 -4.31
CA THR A 32 -8.91 1.37 -5.10
C THR A 32 -10.11 0.89 -5.90
N GLY A 33 -11.32 1.23 -5.46
CA GLY A 33 -12.53 0.71 -6.05
C GLY A 33 -12.94 -0.67 -5.54
N SER A 34 -12.27 -1.17 -4.49
CA SER A 34 -12.58 -2.50 -3.93
C SER A 34 -12.65 -2.43 -2.40
N ALA A 35 -13.43 -3.32 -1.80
CA ALA A 35 -13.68 -3.29 -0.36
C ALA A 35 -12.39 -3.44 0.45
N ALA A 36 -12.25 -2.57 1.45
CA ALA A 36 -11.13 -2.58 2.38
C ALA A 36 -11.64 -2.32 3.80
N ARG A 37 -10.87 -2.74 4.78
CA ARG A 37 -11.08 -2.40 6.19
C ARG A 37 -9.74 -2.01 6.77
N VAL A 38 -9.58 -0.74 7.09
CA VAL A 38 -8.31 -0.20 7.55
C VAL A 38 -8.54 0.76 8.70
N SER A 39 -7.60 0.80 9.63
CA SER A 39 -7.62 1.73 10.75
C SER A 39 -6.30 2.49 10.80
N GLY A 40 -6.33 3.72 11.27
CA GLY A 40 -5.14 4.56 11.44
C GLY A 40 -4.39 4.29 12.74
N LYS A 41 -4.40 3.07 13.25
CA LYS A 41 -3.75 2.72 14.51
C LYS A 41 -2.75 1.59 14.34
N VAL A 42 -1.55 1.77 14.92
CA VAL A 42 -0.52 0.74 14.97
C VAL A 42 -1.05 -0.48 15.72
N GLY A 43 -0.72 -1.67 15.21
CA GLY A 43 -1.14 -2.93 15.80
C GLY A 43 -2.46 -3.47 15.29
N ARG A 44 -3.24 -2.67 14.58
CA ARG A 44 -4.52 -3.11 14.04
C ARG A 44 -4.35 -3.88 12.74
N ARG A 45 -5.21 -4.87 12.55
CA ARG A 45 -5.24 -5.65 11.31
C ARG A 45 -5.96 -4.86 10.22
N PHE A 46 -5.60 -5.13 8.98
CA PHE A 46 -6.29 -4.53 7.83
C PHE A 46 -6.56 -5.57 6.76
N THR A 47 -7.54 -5.27 5.90
CA THR A 47 -7.79 -6.03 4.67
C THR A 47 -7.97 -5.04 3.53
N ALA A 48 -7.68 -5.49 2.32
CA ALA A 48 -7.91 -4.71 1.10
C ALA A 48 -8.23 -5.67 -0.04
N TRP A 49 -8.76 -5.12 -1.12
CA TRP A 49 -9.14 -5.91 -2.28
C TRP A 49 -10.02 -7.08 -1.90
N ASP A 50 -11.09 -6.76 -1.15
CA ASP A 50 -12.12 -7.71 -0.75
C ASP A 50 -11.55 -8.92 0.01
N GLY A 51 -10.55 -8.66 0.86
CA GLY A 51 -9.93 -9.70 1.70
C GLY A 51 -8.77 -10.45 1.05
N TYR A 52 -8.50 -10.22 -0.22
CA TYR A 52 -7.35 -10.85 -0.89
C TYR A 52 -6.03 -10.43 -0.23
N ILE A 53 -5.91 -9.14 0.12
CA ILE A 53 -4.76 -8.59 0.84
C ILE A 53 -5.13 -8.45 2.31
N PHE A 54 -4.24 -8.84 3.20
CA PHE A 54 -4.45 -8.65 4.64
C PHE A 54 -3.13 -8.59 5.38
N GLY A 55 -3.17 -8.03 6.58
CA GLY A 55 -1.96 -7.87 7.39
C GLY A 55 -2.21 -7.03 8.62
N ARG A 56 -1.18 -6.35 9.07
CA ARG A 56 -1.20 -5.55 10.30
C ARG A 56 -0.34 -4.31 10.13
N THR A 57 -0.81 -3.18 10.62
CA THR A 57 -0.04 -1.93 10.60
C THR A 57 1.03 -1.99 11.69
N LEU A 58 2.27 -1.78 11.33
CA LEU A 58 3.42 -1.90 12.23
C LEU A 58 3.93 -0.55 12.73
N GLU A 59 4.05 0.43 11.83
CA GLU A 59 4.59 1.76 12.18
C GLU A 59 3.85 2.82 11.38
N LEU A 60 3.67 3.98 11.98
CA LEU A 60 3.04 5.13 11.34
C LEU A 60 3.80 6.39 11.69
N GLU A 61 4.10 7.21 10.67
CA GLU A 61 4.58 8.58 10.84
C GLU A 61 3.61 9.45 10.06
N PRO A 62 2.78 10.24 10.75
CA PRO A 62 1.70 10.98 10.11
C PRO A 62 2.13 11.75 8.87
N ASP A 63 1.40 11.55 7.78
CA ASP A 63 1.60 12.20 6.48
C ASP A 63 2.94 11.89 5.81
N GLN A 64 3.74 10.97 6.37
CA GLN A 64 5.09 10.68 5.88
C GLN A 64 5.32 9.21 5.56
N ARG A 65 4.88 8.30 6.43
CA ARG A 65 5.31 6.91 6.30
C ARG A 65 4.31 5.94 6.92
N ILE A 66 4.09 4.82 6.21
CA ILE A 66 3.25 3.72 6.68
C ILE A 66 4.07 2.44 6.51
N VAL A 67 4.16 1.62 7.55
CA VAL A 67 4.81 0.30 7.47
C VAL A 67 3.81 -0.76 7.90
N GLN A 68 3.65 -1.78 7.07
CA GLN A 68 2.69 -2.85 7.33
C GLN A 68 3.32 -4.23 7.09
N ALA A 69 2.95 -5.18 7.94
CA ALA A 69 3.11 -6.59 7.62
C ALA A 69 2.01 -6.91 6.62
N TRP A 70 2.34 -7.62 5.54
CA TRP A 70 1.47 -7.71 4.38
C TRP A 70 1.51 -9.11 3.77
N ARG A 71 0.36 -9.61 3.37
CA ARG A 71 0.29 -10.87 2.64
C ARG A 71 -1.00 -10.95 1.85
N THR A 72 -1.07 -11.93 0.95
CA THR A 72 -2.30 -12.22 0.21
C THR A 72 -2.70 -13.66 0.48
N SER A 73 -3.90 -14.02 0.04
CA SER A 73 -4.39 -15.39 0.12
C SER A 73 -3.56 -16.37 -0.71
N GLU A 74 -2.70 -15.86 -1.60
CA GLU A 74 -1.83 -16.70 -2.42
C GLU A 74 -0.48 -17.02 -1.78
N PHE A 75 -0.14 -16.39 -0.64
CA PHE A 75 1.09 -16.74 0.06
C PHE A 75 0.98 -18.17 0.59
N PRO A 76 2.08 -18.96 0.52
CA PRO A 76 2.11 -20.26 1.21
C PRO A 76 1.77 -20.06 2.69
N VAL A 77 1.02 -20.98 3.27
CA VAL A 77 0.57 -20.89 4.66
C VAL A 77 1.74 -20.68 5.62
N GLU A 78 2.84 -21.37 5.41
CA GLU A 78 4.02 -21.31 6.26
C GLU A 78 4.94 -20.11 5.95
N ALA A 79 4.68 -19.37 4.88
CA ALA A 79 5.49 -18.20 4.56
C ALA A 79 5.21 -17.07 5.55
N PRO A 80 6.25 -16.36 6.04
CA PRO A 80 6.02 -15.20 6.90
C PRO A 80 5.40 -14.06 6.11
N ASP A 81 4.81 -13.10 6.82
CA ASP A 81 4.31 -11.87 6.19
C ASP A 81 5.48 -11.13 5.54
N SER A 82 5.19 -10.49 4.43
CA SER A 82 6.15 -9.56 3.82
C SER A 82 6.09 -8.22 4.54
N ARG A 83 6.99 -7.32 4.20
CA ARG A 83 7.03 -5.98 4.78
C ARG A 83 6.83 -4.94 3.69
N LEU A 84 5.82 -4.10 3.89
CA LEU A 84 5.51 -3.00 2.97
C LEU A 84 5.81 -1.67 3.66
N GLU A 85 6.57 -0.83 2.98
CA GLU A 85 6.76 0.56 3.42
C GLU A 85 6.21 1.48 2.35
N VAL A 86 5.36 2.42 2.76
CA VAL A 86 4.83 3.48 1.92
C VAL A 86 5.42 4.79 2.40
N LEU A 87 6.22 5.42 1.57
CA LEU A 87 6.85 6.70 1.91
C LEU A 87 6.20 7.81 1.08
N LEU A 88 5.81 8.89 1.74
CA LEU A 88 5.10 10.02 1.13
C LEU A 88 5.97 11.27 1.21
N GLU A 89 6.33 11.82 0.06
CA GLU A 89 7.18 13.00 -0.01
C GLU A 89 6.52 14.08 -0.87
N LYS A 90 6.33 15.26 -0.31
CA LYS A 90 5.75 16.38 -1.05
C LYS A 90 6.68 16.77 -2.20
N VAL A 91 6.10 16.87 -3.41
CA VAL A 91 6.80 17.37 -4.60
C VAL A 91 5.96 18.46 -5.25
N GLU A 92 6.50 19.08 -6.30
CA GLU A 92 5.84 20.22 -6.94
C GLU A 92 4.40 19.95 -7.38
N ASN A 93 4.17 18.81 -7.99
CA ASN A 93 2.86 18.47 -8.56
C ASN A 93 2.05 17.46 -7.74
N GLY A 94 2.36 17.33 -6.45
CA GLY A 94 1.63 16.40 -5.60
C GLY A 94 2.53 15.70 -4.59
N THR A 95 2.44 14.39 -4.54
CA THR A 95 3.22 13.57 -3.61
C THR A 95 3.93 12.47 -4.38
N ASN A 96 5.22 12.31 -4.14
CA ASN A 96 5.95 11.15 -4.62
C ASN A 96 5.71 10.02 -3.64
N VAL A 97 5.02 8.98 -4.08
CA VAL A 97 4.71 7.80 -3.27
C VAL A 97 5.70 6.71 -3.62
N THR A 98 6.50 6.29 -2.66
CA THR A 98 7.48 5.23 -2.85
C THR A 98 7.07 4.00 -2.06
N LEU A 99 6.92 2.87 -2.74
CA LEU A 99 6.63 1.59 -2.12
C LEU A 99 7.90 0.75 -2.12
N THR A 100 8.31 0.33 -0.93
CA THR A 100 9.40 -0.63 -0.77
C THR A 100 8.79 -1.88 -0.16
N HIS A 101 8.81 -2.97 -0.92
CA HIS A 101 8.17 -4.22 -0.52
C HIS A 101 9.24 -5.31 -0.47
N THR A 102 9.44 -5.90 0.70
CA THR A 102 10.51 -6.89 0.94
C THR A 102 9.95 -8.12 1.63
N GLY A 103 10.71 -9.22 1.57
CA GLY A 103 10.31 -10.45 2.24
C GLY A 103 9.17 -11.19 1.55
N LEU A 104 8.98 -10.99 0.26
CA LEU A 104 7.95 -11.68 -0.51
C LEU A 104 8.33 -13.16 -0.72
N PRO A 105 7.35 -14.04 -0.92
CA PRO A 105 7.66 -15.44 -1.26
C PRO A 105 8.53 -15.50 -2.51
N PRO A 106 9.40 -16.53 -2.62
CA PRO A 106 10.28 -16.68 -3.78
C PRO A 106 9.49 -16.62 -5.10
N ASP A 107 10.08 -15.95 -6.08
CA ASP A 107 9.56 -15.84 -7.46
C ASP A 107 8.23 -15.10 -7.61
N SER A 108 7.79 -14.37 -6.55
CA SER A 108 6.53 -13.62 -6.60
C SER A 108 6.71 -12.11 -6.78
N ALA A 109 7.93 -11.60 -6.61
CA ALA A 109 8.17 -10.15 -6.58
C ALA A 109 7.70 -9.42 -7.86
N SER A 110 7.99 -9.95 -9.05
CA SER A 110 7.60 -9.27 -10.28
C SER A 110 6.09 -9.19 -10.46
N SER A 111 5.38 -10.23 -10.04
CA SER A 111 3.92 -10.26 -10.09
C SER A 111 3.30 -9.21 -9.16
N TYR A 112 3.78 -9.14 -7.92
CA TYR A 112 3.29 -8.14 -6.97
C TYR A 112 3.70 -6.72 -7.36
N LYS A 113 4.89 -6.55 -7.93
CA LYS A 113 5.33 -5.25 -8.44
C LYS A 113 4.36 -4.73 -9.50
N GLN A 114 3.99 -5.59 -10.45
CA GLN A 114 3.02 -5.21 -11.48
C GLN A 114 1.64 -4.96 -10.87
N GLY A 115 1.25 -5.78 -9.89
CA GLY A 115 -0.01 -5.60 -9.18
C GLY A 115 -0.12 -4.23 -8.50
N TRP A 116 0.95 -3.76 -7.85
CA TRP A 116 0.96 -2.42 -7.24
C TRP A 116 0.73 -1.32 -8.26
N LYS A 117 1.28 -1.45 -9.47
CA LYS A 117 1.07 -0.48 -10.52
C LYS A 117 -0.36 -0.50 -11.04
N ASP A 118 -0.90 -1.69 -11.31
CA ASP A 118 -2.22 -1.85 -11.91
C ASP A 118 -3.37 -1.61 -10.93
N PHE A 119 -3.20 -2.03 -9.67
CA PHE A 119 -4.31 -2.03 -8.70
C PHE A 119 -4.21 -0.95 -7.63
N TYR A 120 -3.10 -0.22 -7.57
CA TYR A 120 -2.94 0.92 -6.66
C TYR A 120 -2.53 2.18 -7.38
N PHE A 121 -1.39 2.20 -8.06
CA PHE A 121 -0.90 3.44 -8.67
C PHE A 121 -1.87 4.00 -9.71
N THR A 122 -2.35 3.16 -10.61
CA THR A 122 -3.27 3.61 -11.66
C THR A 122 -4.61 4.09 -11.07
N PRO A 123 -5.30 3.31 -10.19
CA PRO A 123 -6.54 3.82 -9.59
C PRO A 123 -6.32 5.05 -8.71
N MET A 124 -5.20 5.16 -8.01
CA MET A 124 -4.92 6.33 -7.19
C MET A 124 -4.76 7.60 -8.03
N LYS A 125 -4.05 7.51 -9.15
CA LYS A 125 -3.92 8.65 -10.07
C LYS A 125 -5.29 9.11 -10.56
N ASP A 126 -6.15 8.18 -10.91
CA ASP A 126 -7.50 8.49 -11.39
C ASP A 126 -8.34 9.12 -10.28
N TYR A 127 -8.30 8.52 -9.10
CA TYR A 127 -9.10 8.98 -7.96
C TYR A 127 -8.71 10.40 -7.50
N PHE A 128 -7.42 10.63 -7.32
CA PHE A 128 -6.93 11.93 -6.84
C PHE A 128 -6.78 12.96 -7.95
N GLY A 129 -6.80 12.54 -9.20
CA GLY A 129 -6.67 13.42 -10.35
C GLY A 129 -7.96 14.07 -10.83
N LYS A 130 -9.07 13.78 -10.19
CA LYS A 130 -10.38 14.32 -10.57
C LYS A 130 -10.62 15.71 -10.05
#